data_fffdcd8f6a5467eaf07a59d6d96aeb93
#
_entry.id   fffdcd8f6a5467eaf07a59d6d96aeb93
#
_cell.length_a   1.000
_cell.length_b   1.000
_cell.length_c   1.000
_cell.angle_alpha   90.00
_cell.angle_beta   90.00
_cell.angle_gamma   90.00
#
_symmetry.space_group_name_H-M   'P 1'
#
loop_
_entity.id
_entity.type
_entity.pdbx_description
1 polymer ?
#
loop_
_entity_poly.entity_id
_entity_poly.type
_entity_poly.pdbx_seq_one_letter_code
_entity_poly.pdbx_strand_id
1 'polypeptide(L)'
;AKNAGLTEEEVIKIHSSKDYLIYMLGFLPGFSYLGGLDERIHTPRLANPRIRIPAGSVGIGGSQTGIYPLDSPGGWQLLGLTPVKTYDPERENPILFEAGDYIRFVPVSEEEYLKIKEQVENGTYECIIHTKEV
;
A
#
# COMPACT_ATOMS: atom_id res chain seq x y z
N ALA A 1 7.93 -2.74 -13.46
CA ALA A 1 9.08 -2.04 -14.10
C ALA A 1 9.20 -2.43 -15.58
N LYS A 2 9.18 -3.69 -15.87
CA LYS A 2 9.31 -4.21 -17.26
C LYS A 2 8.18 -3.71 -18.17
N ASN A 3 6.95 -3.72 -17.67
CA ASN A 3 5.78 -3.23 -18.41
C ASN A 3 5.88 -1.74 -18.75
N ALA A 4 6.39 -0.95 -17.83
CA ALA A 4 6.53 0.50 -17.99
C ALA A 4 7.80 0.91 -18.76
N GLY A 5 8.71 0.01 -19.00
CA GLY A 5 10.02 0.31 -19.59
C GLY A 5 10.93 1.10 -18.67
N LEU A 6 10.76 0.97 -17.37
CA LEU A 6 11.50 1.67 -16.33
C LEU A 6 12.32 0.71 -15.48
N THR A 7 13.27 1.23 -14.72
CA THR A 7 13.98 0.43 -13.72
C THR A 7 13.10 0.27 -12.48
N GLU A 8 13.41 -0.72 -11.64
CA GLU A 8 12.71 -0.92 -10.38
C GLU A 8 12.82 0.32 -9.48
N GLU A 9 13.98 0.94 -9.42
CA GLU A 9 14.23 2.17 -8.65
C GLU A 9 13.37 3.33 -9.13
N GLU A 10 13.22 3.49 -10.44
CA GLU A 10 12.37 4.53 -11.04
C GLU A 10 10.91 4.32 -10.69
N VAL A 11 10.42 3.08 -10.73
CA VAL A 11 9.05 2.75 -10.34
C VAL A 11 8.80 3.10 -8.87
N ILE A 12 9.71 2.72 -7.98
CA ILE A 12 9.61 3.04 -6.55
C ILE A 12 9.59 4.55 -6.34
N LYS A 13 10.47 5.28 -7.00
CA LYS A 13 10.56 6.74 -6.90
C LYS A 13 9.26 7.42 -7.33
N ILE A 14 8.71 7.00 -8.46
CA ILE A 14 7.45 7.55 -8.98
C ILE A 14 6.29 7.23 -8.04
N HIS A 15 6.19 5.98 -7.60
CA HIS A 15 5.12 5.53 -6.70
C HIS A 15 5.13 6.26 -5.37
N SER A 16 6.30 6.56 -4.82
CA SER A 16 6.46 7.21 -3.52
C SER A 16 6.53 8.74 -3.57
N SER A 17 6.36 9.34 -4.76
CA SER A 17 6.60 10.78 -4.97
C SER A 17 5.43 11.69 -4.64
N LYS A 18 4.25 11.14 -4.32
CA LYS A 18 3.05 11.94 -4.10
C LYS A 18 2.10 11.34 -3.07
N ASP A 19 1.14 12.16 -2.64
CA ASP A 19 0.05 11.73 -1.76
C ASP A 19 -1.07 11.12 -2.61
N TYR A 20 -1.57 9.97 -2.17
CA TYR A 20 -2.69 9.29 -2.83
C TYR A 20 -3.95 9.48 -2.02
N LEU A 21 -5.04 9.84 -2.70
CA LEU A 21 -6.35 9.95 -2.08
C LEU A 21 -6.99 8.57 -1.93
N ILE A 22 -7.43 8.24 -0.72
CA ILE A 22 -8.27 7.07 -0.48
C ILE A 22 -9.69 7.45 -0.89
N TYR A 23 -10.15 7.00 -2.06
CA TYR A 23 -11.49 7.33 -2.53
C TYR A 23 -12.51 6.24 -2.22
N MET A 24 -12.06 5.04 -1.88
CA MET A 24 -12.95 3.94 -1.54
C MET A 24 -12.24 2.94 -0.63
N LEU A 25 -12.97 2.39 0.33
CA LEU A 25 -12.58 1.23 1.12
C LEU A 25 -13.53 0.10 0.75
N GLY A 26 -13.01 -1.09 0.52
CA GLY A 26 -13.86 -2.21 0.13
C GLY A 26 -13.08 -3.46 -0.19
N PHE A 27 -13.73 -4.49 -0.73
CA PHE A 27 -13.19 -5.80 -1.01
C PHE A 27 -12.85 -6.58 0.26
N LEU A 28 -11.95 -6.09 1.09
CA LEU A 28 -11.56 -6.64 2.40
C LEU A 28 -11.54 -5.51 3.43
N PRO A 29 -11.75 -5.81 4.73
CA PRO A 29 -11.57 -4.81 5.77
C PRO A 29 -10.18 -4.18 5.70
N GLY A 30 -10.12 -2.85 5.62
CA GLY A 30 -8.86 -2.12 5.54
C GLY A 30 -8.23 -2.06 4.14
N PHE A 31 -8.83 -2.67 3.12
CA PHE A 31 -8.35 -2.51 1.75
C PHE A 31 -8.75 -1.14 1.22
N SER A 32 -7.75 -0.32 0.91
CA SER A 32 -7.96 1.03 0.41
C SER A 32 -7.64 1.12 -1.08
N TYR A 33 -8.56 1.70 -1.85
CA TYR A 33 -8.35 2.02 -3.26
C TYR A 33 -7.82 3.45 -3.35
N LEU A 34 -6.62 3.60 -3.88
CA LEU A 34 -5.91 4.87 -3.94
C LEU A 34 -5.93 5.42 -5.36
N GLY A 35 -6.34 6.67 -5.49
CA GLY A 35 -6.38 7.38 -6.76
C GLY A 35 -5.15 8.27 -6.96
N GLY A 36 -4.93 8.63 -8.23
CA GLY A 36 -3.85 9.55 -8.59
C GLY A 36 -2.54 8.87 -8.98
N LEU A 37 -2.57 7.57 -9.28
CA LEU A 37 -1.38 6.85 -9.74
C LEU A 37 -0.86 7.46 -11.05
N ASP A 38 0.46 7.72 -11.10
CA ASP A 38 1.13 8.25 -12.29
C ASP A 38 0.92 7.30 -13.49
N GLU A 39 0.56 7.85 -14.63
CA GLU A 39 0.29 7.08 -15.85
C GLU A 39 1.47 6.23 -16.30
N ARG A 40 2.69 6.67 -16.02
CA ARG A 40 3.92 5.95 -16.41
C ARG A 40 4.02 4.58 -15.77
N ILE A 41 3.34 4.35 -14.64
CA ILE A 41 3.38 3.08 -13.92
C ILE A 41 2.01 2.38 -13.86
N HIS A 42 1.03 2.82 -14.66
CA HIS A 42 -0.21 2.06 -14.84
C HIS A 42 0.11 0.69 -15.44
N THR A 43 -0.38 -0.37 -14.81
CA THR A 43 -0.07 -1.74 -15.22
C THR A 43 -1.30 -2.61 -15.09
N PRO A 44 -1.66 -3.39 -16.13
CA PRO A 44 -2.80 -4.30 -16.06
C PRO A 44 -2.61 -5.35 -14.97
N ARG A 45 -3.72 -5.83 -14.43
CA ARG A 45 -3.72 -6.97 -13.51
C ARG A 45 -3.14 -8.20 -14.20
N LEU A 46 -2.65 -9.14 -13.39
CA LEU A 46 -2.19 -10.43 -13.91
C LEU A 46 -3.35 -11.17 -14.61
N ALA A 47 -3.07 -11.82 -15.75
CA ALA A 47 -4.05 -12.66 -16.44
C ALA A 47 -4.51 -13.83 -15.55
N ASN A 48 -3.60 -14.40 -14.77
CA ASN A 48 -3.88 -15.46 -13.82
C ASN A 48 -3.61 -14.91 -12.41
N PRO A 49 -4.65 -14.67 -11.59
CA PRO A 49 -4.45 -14.17 -10.23
C PRO A 49 -3.60 -15.11 -9.38
N ARG A 50 -2.83 -14.54 -8.45
CA ARG A 50 -2.08 -15.32 -7.48
C ARG A 50 -3.05 -15.99 -6.50
N ILE A 51 -2.72 -17.20 -6.07
CA ILE A 51 -3.51 -17.93 -5.07
C ILE A 51 -3.44 -17.20 -3.73
N ARG A 52 -2.26 -16.65 -3.40
CA ARG A 52 -2.05 -15.96 -2.14
C ARG A 52 -1.14 -14.74 -2.33
N ILE A 53 -1.63 -13.60 -1.88
CA ILE A 53 -0.85 -12.36 -1.74
C ILE A 53 -0.69 -12.11 -0.24
N PRO A 54 0.55 -11.95 0.27
CA PRO A 54 0.76 -11.70 1.70
C PRO A 54 0.13 -10.38 2.17
N ALA A 55 -0.37 -10.37 3.40
CA ALA A 55 -0.81 -9.15 4.06
C ALA A 55 0.31 -8.10 4.05
N GLY A 56 -0.02 -6.84 3.82
CA GLY A 56 0.94 -5.76 3.73
C GLY A 56 1.54 -5.56 2.34
N SER A 57 1.17 -6.37 1.36
CA SER A 57 1.64 -6.19 -0.02
C SER A 57 1.09 -4.91 -0.62
N VAL A 58 1.97 -4.11 -1.21
CA VAL A 58 1.62 -2.90 -1.94
C VAL A 58 1.63 -3.24 -3.43
N GLY A 59 0.55 -2.90 -4.13
CA GLY A 59 0.41 -3.30 -5.53
C GLY A 59 -0.28 -2.28 -6.41
N ILE A 60 -0.24 -2.56 -7.71
CA ILE A 60 -0.89 -1.77 -8.77
C ILE A 60 -1.81 -2.67 -9.56
N GLY A 61 -3.04 -2.20 -9.76
CA GLY A 61 -4.04 -2.83 -10.62
C GLY A 61 -4.63 -1.80 -11.57
N GLY A 62 -4.26 -1.82 -12.85
CA GLY A 62 -4.67 -0.81 -13.81
C GLY A 62 -4.15 0.56 -13.44
N SER A 63 -5.03 1.48 -13.13
CA SER A 63 -4.72 2.86 -12.72
C SER A 63 -4.77 3.08 -11.21
N GLN A 64 -4.92 2.02 -10.44
CA GLN A 64 -5.07 2.07 -8.98
C GLN A 64 -3.87 1.48 -8.27
N THR A 65 -3.59 1.99 -7.08
CA THR A 65 -2.64 1.38 -6.15
C THR A 65 -3.33 1.12 -4.82
N GLY A 66 -2.76 0.29 -3.99
CA GLY A 66 -3.33 -0.05 -2.69
C GLY A 66 -2.47 -1.00 -1.89
N ILE A 67 -2.96 -1.29 -0.69
CA ILE A 67 -2.28 -2.18 0.27
C ILE A 67 -3.25 -3.30 0.63
N TYR A 68 -2.79 -4.55 0.49
CA TYR A 68 -3.56 -5.72 0.93
C TYR A 68 -3.52 -5.85 2.44
N PRO A 69 -4.66 -5.77 3.14
CA PRO A 69 -4.67 -5.81 4.60
C PRO A 69 -4.51 -7.21 5.19
N LEU A 70 -4.86 -8.23 4.41
CA LEU A 70 -4.87 -9.63 4.81
C LEU A 70 -4.31 -10.51 3.68
N ASP A 71 -3.84 -11.70 4.03
CA ASP A 71 -3.49 -12.70 3.03
C ASP A 71 -4.74 -13.00 2.20
N SER A 72 -4.63 -12.91 0.88
CA SER A 72 -5.77 -13.07 -0.02
C SER A 72 -5.33 -13.38 -1.45
N PRO A 73 -6.18 -13.99 -2.27
CA PRO A 73 -5.89 -14.10 -3.70
C PRO A 73 -6.06 -12.74 -4.39
N GLY A 74 -5.34 -12.53 -5.48
CA GLY A 74 -5.47 -11.30 -6.23
C GLY A 74 -4.55 -11.22 -7.44
N GLY A 75 -4.88 -10.33 -8.36
CA GLY A 75 -4.19 -10.17 -9.62
C GLY A 75 -3.39 -8.88 -9.79
N TRP A 76 -3.21 -8.11 -8.74
CA TRP A 76 -2.43 -6.88 -8.82
C TRP A 76 -0.93 -7.16 -8.90
N GLN A 77 -0.21 -6.27 -9.57
CA GLN A 77 1.24 -6.34 -9.67
C GLN A 77 1.85 -5.83 -8.37
N LEU A 78 2.67 -6.64 -7.72
CA LEU A 78 3.22 -6.32 -6.41
C LEU A 78 4.51 -5.49 -6.54
N LEU A 79 4.58 -4.39 -5.78
CA LEU A 79 5.73 -3.49 -5.73
C LEU A 79 6.56 -3.68 -4.48
N GLY A 80 5.94 -3.97 -3.36
CA GLY A 80 6.63 -4.01 -2.09
C GLY A 80 5.74 -4.51 -0.96
N LEU A 81 6.25 -4.37 0.26
CA LEU A 81 5.61 -4.88 1.45
C LEU A 81 5.72 -3.83 2.56
N THR A 82 4.60 -3.53 3.24
CA THR A 82 4.61 -2.68 4.43
C THR A 82 4.43 -3.52 5.69
N PRO A 83 5.17 -3.22 6.78
CA PRO A 83 4.94 -3.88 8.06
C PRO A 83 3.75 -3.31 8.83
N VAL A 84 3.22 -2.18 8.39
CA VAL A 84 2.08 -1.52 9.02
C VAL A 84 0.79 -2.30 8.73
N LYS A 85 0.03 -2.60 9.78
CA LYS A 85 -1.26 -3.28 9.63
C LYS A 85 -2.35 -2.26 9.34
N THR A 86 -2.95 -2.34 8.17
CA THR A 86 -4.08 -1.47 7.78
C THR A 86 -5.38 -1.96 8.40
N TYR A 87 -5.44 -3.24 8.77
CA TYR A 87 -6.54 -3.83 9.52
C TYR A 87 -5.98 -4.64 10.68
N ASP A 88 -6.40 -4.33 11.89
CA ASP A 88 -6.05 -5.07 13.09
C ASP A 88 -7.27 -5.06 14.03
N PRO A 89 -7.97 -6.19 14.17
CA PRO A 89 -9.19 -6.27 14.99
C PRO A 89 -8.94 -6.05 16.47
N GLU A 90 -7.68 -6.16 16.93
CA GLU A 90 -7.31 -5.94 18.33
C GLU A 90 -7.09 -4.47 18.67
N ARG A 91 -7.00 -3.58 17.66
CA ARG A 91 -6.88 -2.14 17.91
C ARG A 91 -8.23 -1.52 18.23
N GLU A 92 -8.19 -0.39 18.95
CA GLU A 92 -9.38 0.45 19.20
C GLU A 92 -10.05 0.86 17.89
N ASN A 93 -9.25 1.29 16.91
CA ASN A 93 -9.69 1.54 15.54
C ASN A 93 -9.14 0.44 14.63
N PRO A 94 -9.91 -0.62 14.35
CA PRO A 94 -9.40 -1.76 13.59
C PRO A 94 -8.92 -1.40 12.18
N ILE A 95 -9.57 -0.45 11.52
CA ILE A 95 -9.18 0.02 10.19
C ILE A 95 -8.40 1.32 10.36
N LEU A 96 -7.15 1.33 9.86
CA LEU A 96 -6.22 2.45 10.04
C LEU A 96 -6.65 3.72 9.30
N PHE A 97 -7.25 3.56 8.13
CA PHE A 97 -7.54 4.66 7.21
C PHE A 97 -9.03 4.87 7.03
N GLU A 98 -9.40 6.10 6.63
CA GLU A 98 -10.76 6.46 6.24
C GLU A 98 -10.78 6.99 4.81
N ALA A 99 -11.89 6.79 4.10
CA ALA A 99 -12.08 7.40 2.79
C ALA A 99 -11.99 8.94 2.94
N GLY A 100 -11.26 9.57 2.03
CA GLY A 100 -10.94 10.98 2.10
C GLY A 100 -9.55 11.29 2.66
N ASP A 101 -8.91 10.33 3.33
CA ASP A 101 -7.53 10.46 3.78
C ASP A 101 -6.56 10.38 2.60
N TYR A 102 -5.37 10.93 2.80
CA TYR A 102 -4.26 10.82 1.85
C TYR A 102 -3.16 9.95 2.45
N ILE A 103 -2.55 9.13 1.61
CA ILE A 103 -1.44 8.26 1.99
C ILE A 103 -0.23 8.58 1.12
N ARG A 104 0.94 8.66 1.75
CA ARG A 104 2.23 8.72 1.05
C ARG A 104 3.04 7.50 1.42
N PHE A 105 3.56 6.82 0.41
CA PHE A 105 4.49 5.70 0.62
C PHE A 105 5.91 6.25 0.77
N VAL A 106 6.61 5.75 1.78
CA VAL A 106 8.00 6.13 2.05
C VAL A 106 8.87 4.87 1.97
N PRO A 107 9.74 4.76 0.96
CA PRO A 107 10.65 3.62 0.87
C PRO A 107 11.60 3.59 2.07
N VAL A 108 11.79 2.41 2.61
CA VAL A 108 12.70 2.20 3.76
C VAL A 108 13.65 1.05 3.46
N SER A 109 14.78 1.01 4.17
CA SER A 109 15.71 -0.10 4.10
C SER A 109 15.12 -1.35 4.76
N GLU A 110 15.68 -2.53 4.47
CA GLU A 110 15.26 -3.77 5.11
C GLU A 110 15.42 -3.70 6.62
N GLU A 111 16.50 -3.11 7.10
CA GLU A 111 16.75 -2.92 8.53
C GLU A 111 15.65 -2.08 9.19
N GLU A 112 15.30 -0.96 8.56
CA GLU A 112 14.23 -0.09 9.06
C GLU A 112 12.86 -0.76 8.98
N TYR A 113 12.61 -1.52 7.93
CA TYR A 113 11.40 -2.35 7.81
C TYR A 113 11.24 -3.29 9.01
N LEU A 114 12.31 -3.99 9.38
CA LEU A 114 12.28 -4.93 10.51
C LEU A 114 12.05 -4.22 11.85
N LYS A 115 12.61 -3.02 12.04
CA LYS A 115 12.36 -2.21 13.23
C LYS A 115 10.90 -1.79 13.34
N ILE A 116 10.32 -1.31 12.24
CA ILE A 116 8.91 -0.91 12.19
C ILE A 116 8.01 -2.11 12.45
N LYS A 117 8.33 -3.26 11.85
CA LYS A 117 7.59 -4.50 12.05
C LYS A 117 7.54 -4.90 13.52
N GLU A 118 8.68 -4.82 14.22
CA GLU A 118 8.76 -5.09 15.64
C GLU A 118 7.88 -4.14 16.45
N GLN A 119 7.92 -2.84 16.14
CA GLN A 119 7.08 -1.83 16.79
C GLN A 119 5.59 -2.09 16.54
N VAL A 120 5.21 -2.49 15.34
CA VAL A 120 3.82 -2.84 15.02
C VAL A 120 3.37 -4.05 15.84
N GLU A 121 4.18 -5.09 15.93
CA GLU A 121 3.88 -6.30 16.70
C GLU A 121 3.77 -6.00 18.20
N ASN A 122 4.56 -5.06 18.71
CA ASN A 122 4.53 -4.62 20.11
C ASN A 122 3.44 -3.59 20.41
N GLY A 123 2.72 -3.11 19.38
CA GLY A 123 1.70 -2.08 19.55
C GLY A 123 2.23 -0.68 19.84
N THR A 124 3.52 -0.43 19.58
CA THR A 124 4.18 0.85 19.88
C THR A 124 4.38 1.75 18.66
N TYR A 125 4.08 1.26 17.46
CA TYR A 125 4.25 2.05 16.24
C TYR A 125 3.11 3.04 16.07
N GLU A 126 3.47 4.29 15.79
CA GLU A 126 2.52 5.35 15.44
C GLU A 126 2.86 5.90 14.07
N CYS A 127 1.84 6.01 13.20
CA CYS A 127 2.00 6.64 11.90
C CYS A 127 2.15 8.16 12.09
N ILE A 128 3.02 8.76 11.28
CA ILE A 128 3.14 10.21 11.23
C ILE A 128 1.94 10.75 10.46
N ILE A 129 1.15 11.60 11.12
CA ILE A 129 -0.06 12.19 10.54
C ILE A 129 0.13 13.69 10.46
N HIS A 130 -0.07 14.25 9.26
CA HIS A 130 -0.05 15.66 9.01
C HIS A 130 -1.40 16.12 8.50
N THR A 131 -1.90 17.25 8.99
CA THR A 131 -3.07 17.89 8.42
C THR A 131 -2.69 18.51 7.08
N LYS A 132 -3.41 18.12 6.02
CA LYS A 132 -3.19 18.69 4.71
C LYS A 132 -3.85 20.06 4.62
N GLU A 133 -3.06 21.10 4.33
CA GLU A 133 -3.58 22.42 4.06
C GLU A 133 -4.20 22.48 2.67
N VAL A 134 -5.35 23.11 2.59
CA VAL A 134 -6.11 23.28 1.34
C VAL A 134 -5.69 24.57 0.65
#